data_bb87b07ba5c540a4619de1d24dae5495
#
_entry.id   bb87b07ba5c540a4619de1d24dae5495
#
_cell.length_a   1.000
_cell.length_b   1.000
_cell.length_c   1.000
_cell.angle_alpha   90.00
_cell.angle_beta   90.00
_cell.angle_gamma   90.00
#
_symmetry.space_group_name_H-M   'P 1'
#
loop_
_entity.id
_entity.type
_entity.pdbx_description
1 polymer ?
#
loop_
_entity_poly.entity_id
_entity_poly.type
_entity_poly.pdbx_seq_one_letter_code
_entity_poly.pdbx_strand_id
1 'polypeptide(L)'
;MSDVATLNSLIKDVADLGGSIKNVEVDEDERGLILRVPRADGPFDITMPEHLHLDPEDFDNEQGCISEKADMPEPVRAFWNAYIAALFDDDDRAALADIRQAVGSLLEEQAEAFDGLSLNGFLQTESDSATLNRRLLTSVAMGTEQGTRVLPFMGLARQGKSPINISKTISGAYTINGSSANAVIINSGRFDALWALSARDQGHRSMVALSVPLSIPMGQASGNAKPPLLAVGRSPNQSQPFKGAFAPRVIKEGNVLRLTHLTMSFLGRPALAQTIFRSLAKENDIPNPDDLWPRIKAYYMRRLFQAYQVSHGVENARLREKLSDALSLQIETLIESH
;
A
#
# COMPACT_ATOMS: atom_id res chain seq x y z
N MET A 1 -13.15 -13.23 14.15
CA MET A 1 -13.80 -13.14 12.81
C MET A 1 -14.51 -11.81 12.70
N SER A 2 -14.17 -11.04 11.67
CA SER A 2 -14.81 -9.73 11.41
C SER A 2 -16.34 -9.89 11.33
N ASP A 3 -17.08 -8.90 11.82
CA ASP A 3 -18.54 -8.97 11.82
C ASP A 3 -19.12 -8.51 10.48
N VAL A 4 -19.15 -9.44 9.53
CA VAL A 4 -19.70 -9.22 8.17
C VAL A 4 -21.17 -8.76 8.22
N ALA A 5 -21.96 -9.27 9.16
CA ALA A 5 -23.36 -8.91 9.28
C ALA A 5 -23.52 -7.46 9.73
N THR A 6 -22.75 -7.02 10.73
CA THR A 6 -22.72 -5.63 11.16
C THR A 6 -22.19 -4.72 10.04
N LEU A 7 -21.11 -5.09 9.33
CA LEU A 7 -20.61 -4.31 8.20
C LEU A 7 -21.67 -4.14 7.11
N ASN A 8 -22.41 -5.19 6.76
CA ASN A 8 -23.51 -5.09 5.79
C ASN A 8 -24.70 -4.26 6.29
N SER A 9 -24.94 -4.19 7.59
CA SER A 9 -25.91 -3.26 8.16
C SER A 9 -25.45 -1.81 8.00
N LEU A 10 -24.17 -1.54 8.29
CA LEU A 10 -23.57 -0.20 8.17
C LEU A 10 -23.53 0.32 6.73
N ILE A 11 -23.57 -0.55 5.70
CA ILE A 11 -23.77 -0.13 4.31
C ILE A 11 -25.06 0.68 4.13
N LYS A 12 -26.12 0.33 4.85
CA LYS A 12 -27.40 1.07 4.80
C LYS A 12 -27.29 2.42 5.48
N ASP A 13 -26.54 2.48 6.59
CA ASP A 13 -26.34 3.71 7.36
C ASP A 13 -25.56 4.76 6.56
N VAL A 14 -24.71 4.34 5.61
CA VAL A 14 -24.00 5.25 4.68
C VAL A 14 -24.99 6.13 3.90
N ALA A 15 -26.16 5.60 3.52
CA ALA A 15 -27.16 6.37 2.79
C ALA A 15 -27.79 7.47 3.68
N ASP A 16 -28.05 7.19 4.94
CA ASP A 16 -28.58 8.12 5.92
C ASP A 16 -27.56 9.25 6.24
N LEU A 17 -26.28 8.94 6.05
CA LEU A 17 -25.17 9.87 6.18
C LEU A 17 -24.80 10.58 4.85
N GLY A 18 -25.65 10.49 3.83
CA GLY A 18 -25.46 11.22 2.56
C GLY A 18 -24.50 10.57 1.56
N GLY A 19 -24.02 9.36 1.84
CA GLY A 19 -23.25 8.55 0.90
C GLY A 19 -24.13 7.61 0.06
N SER A 20 -23.51 6.74 -0.72
CA SER A 20 -24.21 5.73 -1.52
C SER A 20 -23.36 4.48 -1.70
N ILE A 21 -23.94 3.33 -1.44
CA ILE A 21 -23.37 2.02 -1.81
C ILE A 21 -24.48 1.22 -2.49
N LYS A 22 -24.30 0.89 -3.77
CA LYS A 22 -25.29 0.18 -4.57
C LYS A 22 -24.70 -1.06 -5.22
N ASN A 23 -25.41 -2.18 -5.13
CA ASN A 23 -25.00 -3.47 -5.66
C ASN A 23 -23.62 -3.91 -5.16
N VAL A 24 -23.35 -3.67 -3.88
CA VAL A 24 -22.13 -4.09 -3.19
C VAL A 24 -22.50 -4.59 -1.81
N GLU A 25 -21.89 -5.67 -1.38
CA GLU A 25 -21.95 -6.22 -0.04
C GLU A 25 -20.57 -6.56 0.48
N VAL A 26 -20.38 -6.60 1.78
CA VAL A 26 -19.19 -7.15 2.41
C VAL A 26 -19.35 -8.65 2.50
N ASP A 27 -18.32 -9.38 2.10
CA ASP A 27 -18.22 -10.83 2.24
C ASP A 27 -16.83 -11.19 2.77
N GLU A 28 -16.62 -12.44 3.11
CA GLU A 28 -15.33 -12.95 3.56
C GLU A 28 -14.95 -14.18 2.73
N ASP A 29 -13.71 -14.24 2.27
CA ASP A 29 -13.14 -15.43 1.66
C ASP A 29 -11.81 -15.82 2.34
N GLU A 30 -11.09 -16.76 1.78
CA GLU A 30 -9.80 -17.24 2.29
C GLU A 30 -8.74 -16.15 2.55
N ARG A 31 -8.91 -14.98 1.94
CA ARG A 31 -8.01 -13.81 2.07
C ARG A 31 -8.57 -12.71 2.99
N GLY A 32 -9.72 -12.94 3.61
CA GLY A 32 -10.40 -12.02 4.52
C GLY A 32 -11.52 -11.23 3.85
N LEU A 33 -11.86 -10.08 4.42
CA LEU A 33 -12.97 -9.25 3.96
C LEU A 33 -12.80 -8.74 2.54
N ILE A 34 -13.88 -8.76 1.77
CA ILE A 34 -13.94 -8.26 0.39
C ILE A 34 -15.24 -7.48 0.15
N LEU A 35 -15.22 -6.62 -0.86
CA LEU A 35 -16.43 -6.07 -1.43
C LEU A 35 -16.86 -6.92 -2.62
N ARG A 36 -17.99 -7.61 -2.46
CA ARG A 36 -18.59 -8.44 -3.50
C ARG A 36 -19.67 -7.67 -4.24
N VAL A 37 -19.81 -7.94 -5.55
CA VAL A 37 -20.90 -7.44 -6.37
C VAL A 37 -21.93 -8.56 -6.54
N PRO A 38 -23.06 -8.53 -5.81
CA PRO A 38 -24.03 -9.64 -5.78
C PRO A 38 -24.68 -9.92 -7.14
N ARG A 39 -24.88 -8.87 -7.95
CA ARG A 39 -25.40 -8.98 -9.32
C ARG A 39 -24.24 -8.82 -10.28
N ALA A 40 -23.65 -9.93 -10.69
CA ALA A 40 -22.42 -10.00 -11.47
C ALA A 40 -22.41 -9.15 -12.76
N ASP A 41 -23.56 -8.95 -13.40
CA ASP A 41 -23.68 -8.15 -14.64
C ASP A 41 -24.27 -6.75 -14.39
N GLY A 42 -24.48 -6.38 -13.12
CA GLY A 42 -25.07 -5.11 -12.74
C GLY A 42 -23.99 -4.04 -12.48
N PRO A 43 -24.31 -2.77 -12.77
CA PRO A 43 -23.46 -1.69 -12.33
C PRO A 43 -23.45 -1.61 -10.81
N PHE A 44 -22.30 -1.26 -10.25
CA PHE A 44 -22.17 -0.92 -8.85
C PHE A 44 -21.69 0.53 -8.69
N ASP A 45 -21.98 1.11 -7.54
CA ASP A 45 -21.57 2.46 -7.18
C ASP A 45 -21.24 2.52 -5.68
N ILE A 46 -20.11 3.15 -5.37
CA ILE A 46 -19.71 3.50 -4.02
C ILE A 46 -19.36 4.99 -4.04
N THR A 47 -20.10 5.79 -3.31
CA THR A 47 -19.86 7.24 -3.19
C THR A 47 -19.75 7.62 -1.72
N MET A 48 -18.58 8.13 -1.32
CA MET A 48 -18.28 8.57 0.04
C MET A 48 -18.11 10.09 0.07
N PRO A 49 -19.04 10.83 0.69
CA PRO A 49 -18.94 12.28 0.83
C PRO A 49 -17.79 12.66 1.78
N GLU A 50 -17.27 13.86 1.65
CA GLU A 50 -16.08 14.33 2.35
C GLU A 50 -16.16 14.19 3.88
N HIS A 51 -17.32 14.45 4.46
CA HIS A 51 -17.51 14.35 5.91
C HIS A 51 -17.51 12.91 6.45
N LEU A 52 -17.53 11.89 5.57
CA LEU A 52 -17.32 10.48 5.92
C LEU A 52 -15.85 10.04 5.73
N HIS A 53 -14.95 10.93 5.36
CA HIS A 53 -13.54 10.60 5.28
C HIS A 53 -12.91 10.73 6.68
N LEU A 54 -12.35 9.64 7.20
CA LEU A 54 -11.66 9.69 8.47
C LEU A 54 -10.18 10.07 8.27
N ASP A 55 -9.74 11.11 8.95
CA ASP A 55 -8.33 11.38 9.13
C ASP A 55 -7.79 10.41 10.19
N PRO A 56 -6.69 9.68 9.93
CA PRO A 56 -6.07 8.84 10.94
C PRO A 56 -5.66 9.59 12.23
N GLU A 57 -5.49 10.90 12.18
CA GLU A 57 -5.20 11.73 13.36
C GLU A 57 -6.43 11.93 14.27
N ASP A 58 -7.64 11.73 13.75
CA ASP A 58 -8.89 11.77 14.53
C ASP A 58 -9.16 10.46 15.29
N PHE A 59 -8.30 9.47 15.11
CA PHE A 59 -8.43 8.17 15.77
C PHE A 59 -7.60 8.12 17.05
N ASP A 60 -8.24 7.75 18.16
CA ASP A 60 -7.57 7.47 19.42
C ASP A 60 -6.96 6.06 19.38
N ASN A 61 -5.66 6.03 19.16
CA ASN A 61 -4.93 4.78 19.01
C ASN A 61 -4.92 3.95 20.31
N GLU A 62 -5.01 4.58 21.49
CA GLU A 62 -4.99 3.87 22.77
C GLU A 62 -6.35 3.18 23.02
N GLN A 63 -7.43 3.88 22.74
CA GLN A 63 -8.78 3.37 22.95
C GLN A 63 -9.31 2.55 21.77
N GLY A 64 -8.72 2.69 20.59
CA GLY A 64 -9.17 1.99 19.37
C GLY A 64 -10.51 2.51 18.82
N CYS A 65 -10.82 3.78 19.05
CA CYS A 65 -12.06 4.43 18.64
C CYS A 65 -11.80 5.86 18.11
N ILE A 66 -12.84 6.54 17.65
CA ILE A 66 -12.73 7.95 17.24
C ILE A 66 -12.50 8.82 18.48
N SER A 67 -11.49 9.69 18.38
CA SER A 67 -11.14 10.62 19.45
C SER A 67 -12.33 11.53 19.81
N GLU A 68 -12.54 11.75 21.11
CA GLU A 68 -13.55 12.70 21.59
C GLU A 68 -13.26 14.15 21.13
N LYS A 69 -11.99 14.44 20.81
CA LYS A 69 -11.54 15.75 20.33
C LYS A 69 -11.73 15.95 18.82
N ALA A 70 -12.06 14.90 18.07
CA ALA A 70 -12.29 15.02 16.64
C ALA A 70 -13.52 15.90 16.39
N ASP A 71 -13.38 16.87 15.47
CA ASP A 71 -14.48 17.73 15.03
C ASP A 71 -15.38 16.96 14.05
N MET A 72 -16.22 16.11 14.62
CA MET A 72 -17.05 15.16 13.85
C MET A 72 -18.47 15.14 14.45
N PRO A 73 -19.53 15.23 13.60
CA PRO A 73 -20.90 15.08 14.05
C PRO A 73 -21.15 13.73 14.72
N GLU A 74 -21.97 13.70 15.76
CA GLU A 74 -22.21 12.50 16.55
C GLU A 74 -22.70 11.29 15.73
N PRO A 75 -23.61 11.43 14.74
CA PRO A 75 -23.99 10.30 13.90
C PRO A 75 -22.83 9.70 13.09
N VAL A 76 -21.90 10.55 12.60
CA VAL A 76 -20.71 10.11 11.87
C VAL A 76 -19.72 9.43 12.81
N ARG A 77 -19.53 9.96 14.02
CA ARG A 77 -18.70 9.34 15.06
C ARG A 77 -19.22 7.96 15.46
N ALA A 78 -20.52 7.83 15.69
CA ALA A 78 -21.16 6.57 16.02
C ALA A 78 -20.99 5.53 14.89
N PHE A 79 -21.18 5.95 13.65
CA PHE A 79 -20.94 5.12 12.47
C PHE A 79 -19.48 4.62 12.43
N TRP A 80 -18.50 5.51 12.59
CA TRP A 80 -17.10 5.14 12.53
C TRP A 80 -16.70 4.19 13.66
N ASN A 81 -17.16 4.43 14.89
CA ASN A 81 -16.88 3.52 16.01
C ASN A 81 -17.45 2.13 15.75
N ALA A 82 -18.69 2.04 15.26
CA ALA A 82 -19.30 0.76 14.89
C ALA A 82 -18.56 0.08 13.72
N TYR A 83 -18.13 0.85 12.70
CA TYR A 83 -17.40 0.34 11.54
C TYR A 83 -16.03 -0.22 11.96
N ILE A 84 -15.27 0.50 12.79
CA ILE A 84 -13.95 0.07 13.24
C ILE A 84 -14.07 -1.18 14.13
N ALA A 85 -15.06 -1.21 15.03
CA ALA A 85 -15.30 -2.37 15.90
C ALA A 85 -15.67 -3.63 15.10
N ALA A 86 -16.48 -3.48 14.02
CA ALA A 86 -16.84 -4.58 13.15
C ALA A 86 -15.70 -5.01 12.20
N LEU A 87 -14.79 -4.10 11.89
CA LEU A 87 -13.68 -4.32 10.96
C LEU A 87 -12.50 -5.03 11.61
N PHE A 88 -12.18 -4.69 12.88
CA PHE A 88 -11.00 -5.17 13.59
C PHE A 88 -11.37 -5.80 14.93
N ASP A 89 -11.24 -7.09 15.02
CA ASP A 89 -11.46 -7.85 16.25
C ASP A 89 -10.14 -8.13 17.02
N ASP A 90 -10.28 -8.86 18.12
CA ASP A 90 -9.13 -9.20 18.95
C ASP A 90 -8.20 -10.22 18.27
N ASP A 91 -8.73 -11.06 17.38
CA ASP A 91 -7.93 -12.01 16.62
C ASP A 91 -7.04 -11.29 15.59
N ASP A 92 -7.53 -10.22 14.95
CA ASP A 92 -6.74 -9.36 14.06
C ASP A 92 -5.59 -8.71 14.82
N ARG A 93 -5.86 -8.19 16.03
CA ARG A 93 -4.84 -7.57 16.89
C ARG A 93 -3.79 -8.59 17.33
N ALA A 94 -4.23 -9.76 17.78
CA ALA A 94 -3.34 -10.84 18.19
C ALA A 94 -2.48 -11.32 17.02
N ALA A 95 -3.07 -11.45 15.82
CA ALA A 95 -2.37 -11.83 14.61
C ALA A 95 -1.28 -10.83 14.22
N LEU A 96 -1.58 -9.54 14.32
CA LEU A 96 -0.60 -8.49 14.03
C LEU A 96 0.51 -8.44 15.09
N ALA A 97 0.17 -8.63 16.38
CA ALA A 97 1.13 -8.70 17.48
C ALA A 97 2.11 -9.87 17.29
N ASP A 98 1.60 -11.06 16.92
CA ASP A 98 2.41 -12.25 16.65
C ASP A 98 3.41 -12.00 15.50
N ILE A 99 2.95 -11.41 14.39
CA ILE A 99 3.82 -11.04 13.27
C ILE A 99 4.92 -10.08 13.72
N ARG A 100 4.58 -9.07 14.53
CA ARG A 100 5.57 -8.09 15.03
C ARG A 100 6.62 -8.75 15.92
N GLN A 101 6.19 -9.59 16.84
CA GLN A 101 7.10 -10.34 17.69
C GLN A 101 8.03 -11.24 16.86
N ALA A 102 7.47 -11.91 15.84
CA ALA A 102 8.24 -12.75 14.94
C ALA A 102 9.27 -11.96 14.11
N VAL A 103 8.91 -10.75 13.64
CA VAL A 103 9.87 -9.85 12.96
C VAL A 103 10.99 -9.43 13.90
N GLY A 104 10.68 -9.16 15.17
CA GLY A 104 11.70 -8.82 16.19
C GLY A 104 12.64 -9.98 16.55
N SER A 105 12.25 -11.23 16.27
CA SER A 105 13.04 -12.43 16.52
C SER A 105 13.79 -12.98 15.29
N LEU A 106 13.77 -12.26 14.16
CA LEU A 106 14.52 -12.66 12.97
C LEU A 106 16.02 -12.74 13.25
N LEU A 107 16.66 -13.76 12.70
CA LEU A 107 18.12 -13.86 12.71
C LEU A 107 18.75 -12.70 11.94
N GLU A 108 19.98 -12.31 12.31
CA GLU A 108 20.71 -11.19 11.68
C GLU A 108 20.76 -11.32 10.15
N GLU A 109 21.08 -12.50 9.63
CA GLU A 109 21.11 -12.79 8.19
C GLU A 109 19.73 -12.61 7.52
N GLN A 110 18.66 -12.96 8.24
CA GLN A 110 17.29 -12.78 7.76
C GLN A 110 16.92 -11.30 7.74
N ALA A 111 17.25 -10.58 8.83
CA ALA A 111 17.01 -9.15 8.93
C ALA A 111 17.74 -8.38 7.82
N GLU A 112 19.00 -8.73 7.51
CA GLU A 112 19.77 -8.15 6.40
C GLU A 112 19.12 -8.42 5.02
N ALA A 113 18.63 -9.64 4.80
CA ALA A 113 17.96 -9.98 3.53
C ALA A 113 16.69 -9.17 3.32
N PHE A 114 15.98 -8.83 4.40
CA PHE A 114 14.78 -8.01 4.38
C PHE A 114 15.09 -6.51 4.57
N ASP A 115 16.33 -6.13 4.83
CA ASP A 115 16.73 -4.73 4.90
C ASP A 115 16.47 -4.01 3.57
N GLY A 116 15.93 -2.81 3.67
CA GLY A 116 15.49 -2.06 2.50
C GLY A 116 14.13 -2.48 1.93
N LEU A 117 13.56 -3.61 2.34
CA LEU A 117 12.16 -3.94 2.08
C LEU A 117 11.20 -3.21 3.05
N SER A 118 11.72 -2.22 3.77
CA SER A 118 11.02 -1.39 4.75
C SER A 118 10.48 -2.14 5.98
N LEU A 119 10.96 -3.34 6.28
CA LEU A 119 10.64 -4.05 7.53
C LEU A 119 11.07 -3.27 8.77
N ASN A 120 12.13 -2.47 8.67
CA ASN A 120 12.64 -1.66 9.78
C ASN A 120 11.59 -0.69 10.35
N GLY A 121 10.70 -0.13 9.51
CA GLY A 121 9.59 0.68 10.00
C GLY A 121 8.55 -0.14 10.79
N PHE A 122 8.51 -1.45 10.57
CA PHE A 122 7.67 -2.38 11.32
C PHE A 122 8.36 -2.81 12.63
N LEU A 123 9.69 -2.86 12.65
CA LEU A 123 10.52 -3.26 13.79
C LEU A 123 10.67 -2.17 14.86
N GLN A 124 10.71 -0.90 14.44
CA GLN A 124 11.08 0.23 15.33
C GLN A 124 9.95 0.76 16.19
N THR A 125 8.74 0.25 16.05
CA THR A 125 7.59 0.69 16.84
C THR A 125 7.30 -0.28 17.97
N GLU A 126 7.04 0.22 19.19
CA GLU A 126 6.63 -0.57 20.33
C GLU A 126 5.37 -1.39 20.02
N SER A 127 5.21 -2.54 20.71
CA SER A 127 4.08 -3.46 20.49
C SER A 127 2.88 -3.16 21.39
N ASP A 128 2.70 -1.88 21.76
CA ASP A 128 1.54 -1.45 22.52
C ASP A 128 0.25 -1.48 21.68
N SER A 129 -0.87 -1.46 22.38
CA SER A 129 -2.20 -1.46 21.76
C SER A 129 -2.39 -0.28 20.81
N ALA A 130 -1.84 0.88 21.13
CA ALA A 130 -1.94 2.09 20.33
C ALA A 130 -1.30 1.89 18.95
N THR A 131 -0.11 1.32 18.93
CA THR A 131 0.59 1.04 17.67
C THR A 131 -0.14 -0.01 16.84
N LEU A 132 -0.68 -1.07 17.46
CA LEU A 132 -1.43 -2.10 16.75
C LEU A 132 -2.72 -1.51 16.15
N ASN A 133 -3.49 -0.75 16.92
CA ASN A 133 -4.70 -0.10 16.44
C ASN A 133 -4.42 0.87 15.29
N ARG A 134 -3.37 1.68 15.39
CA ARG A 134 -2.95 2.56 14.30
C ARG A 134 -2.57 1.78 13.03
N ARG A 135 -1.90 0.65 13.16
CA ARG A 135 -1.52 -0.19 12.02
C ARG A 135 -2.71 -0.83 11.35
N LEU A 136 -3.66 -1.34 12.13
CA LEU A 136 -4.90 -1.89 11.61
C LEU A 136 -5.68 -0.82 10.84
N LEU A 137 -5.88 0.35 11.41
CA LEU A 137 -6.57 1.45 10.74
C LEU A 137 -5.86 1.85 9.44
N THR A 138 -4.54 2.01 9.47
CA THR A 138 -3.77 2.39 8.28
C THR A 138 -3.73 1.29 7.21
N SER A 139 -4.01 0.03 7.55
CA SER A 139 -4.09 -1.07 6.58
C SER A 139 -5.25 -0.91 5.58
N VAL A 140 -6.29 -0.19 5.96
CA VAL A 140 -7.45 0.13 5.12
C VAL A 140 -7.47 1.60 4.65
N ALA A 141 -6.45 2.37 5.02
CA ALA A 141 -6.32 3.75 4.61
C ALA A 141 -5.83 3.86 3.17
N MET A 142 -6.24 4.93 2.53
CA MET A 142 -5.90 5.23 1.14
C MET A 142 -5.26 6.61 1.05
N GLY A 143 -4.35 6.77 0.09
CA GLY A 143 -3.85 8.08 -0.27
C GLY A 143 -4.93 8.86 -1.01
N THR A 144 -5.12 10.12 -0.64
CA THR A 144 -6.02 11.06 -1.29
C THR A 144 -5.29 12.37 -1.57
N GLU A 145 -5.92 13.29 -2.27
CA GLU A 145 -5.36 14.63 -2.47
C GLU A 145 -5.21 15.41 -1.15
N GLN A 146 -5.99 15.07 -0.14
CA GLN A 146 -5.98 15.69 1.18
C GLN A 146 -5.05 14.98 2.18
N GLY A 147 -4.30 13.98 1.73
CA GLY A 147 -3.46 13.14 2.57
C GLY A 147 -3.97 11.71 2.68
N THR A 148 -3.49 11.00 3.68
CA THR A 148 -4.00 9.67 4.00
C THR A 148 -5.38 9.80 4.63
N ARG A 149 -6.36 9.04 4.12
CA ARG A 149 -7.73 8.98 4.65
C ARG A 149 -8.21 7.54 4.69
N VAL A 150 -9.04 7.23 5.66
CA VAL A 150 -9.83 6.00 5.62
C VAL A 150 -11.18 6.35 4.97
N LEU A 151 -11.48 5.66 3.87
CA LEU A 151 -12.76 5.78 3.18
C LEU A 151 -13.56 4.51 3.49
N PRO A 152 -14.72 4.63 4.16
CA PRO A 152 -15.46 3.44 4.61
C PRO A 152 -15.71 2.49 3.44
N PHE A 153 -15.55 1.22 3.67
CA PHE A 153 -15.69 0.13 2.68
C PHE A 153 -14.68 0.18 1.53
N MET A 154 -14.31 1.33 0.99
CA MET A 154 -13.38 1.41 -0.15
C MET A 154 -12.04 0.72 0.14
N GLY A 155 -11.57 0.75 1.39
CA GLY A 155 -10.36 0.03 1.82
C GLY A 155 -10.48 -1.50 1.80
N LEU A 156 -11.69 -2.05 1.66
CA LEU A 156 -11.94 -3.49 1.52
C LEU A 156 -11.93 -3.94 0.05
N ALA A 157 -11.90 -2.99 -0.90
CA ALA A 157 -11.81 -3.33 -2.31
C ALA A 157 -10.44 -3.94 -2.65
N ARG A 158 -10.45 -4.97 -3.48
CA ARG A 158 -9.22 -5.67 -3.89
C ARG A 158 -8.45 -4.93 -4.96
N GLN A 159 -7.23 -5.33 -5.11
CA GLN A 159 -6.37 -4.89 -6.20
C GLN A 159 -6.27 -5.99 -7.26
N GLY A 160 -6.24 -5.62 -8.54
CA GLY A 160 -6.23 -6.63 -9.58
C GLY A 160 -5.84 -6.11 -10.95
N LYS A 161 -5.91 -7.00 -11.95
CA LYS A 161 -5.43 -6.74 -13.33
C LYS A 161 -6.22 -5.66 -14.07
N SER A 162 -7.49 -5.48 -13.75
CA SER A 162 -8.37 -4.48 -14.38
C SER A 162 -8.98 -3.54 -13.34
N PRO A 163 -8.15 -2.73 -12.68
CA PRO A 163 -8.62 -1.92 -11.58
C PRO A 163 -9.47 -0.75 -12.06
N ILE A 164 -10.50 -0.44 -11.30
CA ILE A 164 -11.29 0.76 -11.44
C ILE A 164 -10.59 1.90 -10.69
N ASN A 165 -10.51 3.05 -11.29
CA ASN A 165 -9.93 4.21 -10.63
C ASN A 165 -10.93 4.83 -9.66
N ILE A 166 -10.40 5.29 -8.53
CA ILE A 166 -11.16 6.11 -7.60
C ILE A 166 -11.17 7.52 -8.17
N SER A 167 -12.35 8.11 -8.28
CA SER A 167 -12.56 9.46 -8.79
C SER A 167 -13.02 10.38 -7.68
N LYS A 168 -12.61 11.65 -7.72
CA LYS A 168 -13.10 12.69 -6.82
C LYS A 168 -14.10 13.57 -7.55
N THR A 169 -15.26 13.79 -6.94
CA THR A 169 -16.26 14.71 -7.47
C THR A 169 -15.92 16.17 -7.14
N ILE A 170 -16.60 17.10 -7.78
CA ILE A 170 -16.46 18.55 -7.50
C ILE A 170 -16.85 18.87 -6.04
N SER A 171 -17.79 18.11 -5.47
CA SER A 171 -18.22 18.25 -4.07
C SER A 171 -17.27 17.62 -3.05
N GLY A 172 -16.12 17.10 -3.48
CA GLY A 172 -15.14 16.48 -2.58
C GLY A 172 -15.38 14.98 -2.30
N ALA A 173 -16.51 14.42 -2.70
CA ALA A 173 -16.79 12.99 -2.51
C ALA A 173 -15.85 12.11 -3.35
N TYR A 174 -15.43 10.97 -2.82
CA TYR A 174 -14.74 9.93 -3.59
C TYR A 174 -15.74 8.90 -4.10
N THR A 175 -15.58 8.49 -5.35
CA THR A 175 -16.45 7.54 -6.01
C THR A 175 -15.69 6.40 -6.67
N ILE A 176 -16.27 5.21 -6.60
CA ILE A 176 -15.88 4.02 -7.38
C ILE A 176 -17.15 3.54 -8.06
N ASN A 177 -17.17 3.53 -9.38
CA ASN A 177 -18.31 2.99 -10.12
C ASN A 177 -17.83 2.14 -11.30
N GLY A 178 -18.61 1.14 -11.64
CA GLY A 178 -18.26 0.23 -12.72
C GLY A 178 -19.17 -0.97 -12.79
N SER A 179 -18.72 -1.98 -13.51
CA SER A 179 -19.29 -3.31 -13.53
C SER A 179 -18.22 -4.34 -13.21
N SER A 180 -18.52 -5.32 -12.41
CA SER A 180 -17.60 -6.41 -12.06
C SER A 180 -18.38 -7.71 -11.93
N ALA A 181 -17.73 -8.82 -12.28
CA ALA A 181 -18.36 -10.14 -12.19
C ALA A 181 -18.45 -10.69 -10.76
N ASN A 182 -17.54 -10.31 -9.85
CA ASN A 182 -17.46 -10.93 -8.52
C ASN A 182 -17.07 -9.95 -7.39
N ALA A 183 -15.97 -9.20 -7.56
CA ALA A 183 -15.43 -8.34 -6.52
C ALA A 183 -15.13 -6.95 -7.05
N VAL A 184 -15.20 -5.94 -6.17
CA VAL A 184 -14.75 -4.58 -6.48
C VAL A 184 -13.23 -4.57 -6.51
N ILE A 185 -12.66 -4.23 -7.66
CA ILE A 185 -11.22 -4.18 -7.90
C ILE A 185 -10.82 -2.74 -8.15
N ILE A 186 -9.94 -2.20 -7.32
CA ILE A 186 -9.48 -0.82 -7.43
C ILE A 186 -7.98 -0.72 -7.65
N ASN A 187 -7.56 0.47 -8.08
CA ASN A 187 -6.16 0.87 -8.09
C ASN A 187 -5.88 1.70 -6.82
N SER A 188 -5.36 1.09 -5.78
CA SER A 188 -4.98 1.79 -4.55
C SER A 188 -3.55 2.34 -4.58
N GLY A 189 -2.87 2.26 -5.70
CA GLY A 189 -1.55 2.84 -5.88
C GLY A 189 -0.41 1.85 -5.85
N ARG A 190 0.77 2.33 -5.42
CA ARG A 190 2.01 1.56 -5.41
C ARG A 190 2.02 0.55 -4.28
N PHE A 191 2.70 -0.54 -4.56
CA PHE A 191 2.86 -1.65 -3.66
C PHE A 191 4.34 -1.90 -3.35
N ASP A 192 4.64 -2.17 -2.10
CA ASP A 192 5.92 -2.72 -1.65
C ASP A 192 5.70 -3.78 -0.56
N ALA A 193 6.78 -4.53 -0.24
CA ALA A 193 6.71 -5.65 0.69
C ALA A 193 6.22 -5.27 2.09
N LEU A 194 6.57 -4.07 2.58
CA LEU A 194 6.12 -3.62 3.89
C LEU A 194 4.61 -3.44 3.95
N TRP A 195 4.06 -2.80 2.93
CA TRP A 195 2.63 -2.56 2.86
C TRP A 195 1.87 -3.89 2.82
N ALA A 196 2.44 -4.91 2.15
CA ALA A 196 1.86 -6.25 2.10
C ALA A 196 1.76 -6.92 3.48
N LEU A 197 2.71 -6.67 4.38
CA LEU A 197 2.66 -7.22 5.74
C LEU A 197 1.58 -6.57 6.61
N SER A 198 1.25 -5.31 6.35
CA SER A 198 0.21 -4.57 7.06
C SER A 198 -1.15 -4.64 6.38
N ALA A 199 -1.22 -4.99 5.09
CA ALA A 199 -2.46 -5.07 4.35
C ALA A 199 -3.17 -6.41 4.59
N ARG A 200 -4.51 -6.36 4.68
CA ARG A 200 -5.33 -7.56 4.74
C ARG A 200 -5.33 -8.32 3.42
N ASP A 201 -5.44 -7.60 2.31
CA ASP A 201 -5.50 -8.20 0.97
C ASP A 201 -4.10 -8.25 0.34
N GLN A 202 -3.71 -9.45 -0.05
CA GLN A 202 -2.48 -9.73 -0.80
C GLN A 202 -2.75 -9.97 -2.30
N GLY A 203 -3.90 -9.53 -2.79
CA GLY A 203 -4.30 -9.67 -4.18
C GLY A 203 -3.32 -9.05 -5.19
N HIS A 204 -3.58 -9.25 -6.47
CA HIS A 204 -2.80 -8.66 -7.56
C HIS A 204 -2.65 -7.16 -7.41
N ARG A 205 -1.41 -6.67 -7.54
CA ARG A 205 -1.09 -5.24 -7.49
C ARG A 205 -0.88 -4.71 -8.90
N SER A 206 -1.46 -3.55 -9.16
CA SER A 206 -1.31 -2.90 -10.47
C SER A 206 0.07 -2.27 -10.69
N MET A 207 0.80 -1.99 -9.61
CA MET A 207 2.12 -1.35 -9.67
C MET A 207 3.04 -1.83 -8.57
N VAL A 208 4.32 -2.00 -8.90
CA VAL A 208 5.37 -2.32 -7.93
C VAL A 208 6.32 -1.14 -7.79
N ALA A 209 6.45 -0.63 -6.57
CA ALA A 209 7.42 0.40 -6.24
C ALA A 209 8.79 -0.20 -5.91
N LEU A 210 9.86 0.51 -6.24
CA LEU A 210 11.19 0.16 -5.74
C LEU A 210 11.24 0.46 -4.24
N SER A 211 11.42 -0.56 -3.43
CA SER A 211 11.55 -0.44 -1.97
C SER A 211 12.97 -0.68 -1.47
N VAL A 212 13.83 -1.25 -2.30
CA VAL A 212 15.22 -1.58 -1.94
C VAL A 212 16.15 -0.46 -2.41
N PRO A 213 16.88 0.20 -1.51
CA PRO A 213 17.85 1.22 -1.90
C PRO A 213 19.01 0.62 -2.69
N LEU A 214 19.44 1.32 -3.72
CA LEU A 214 20.63 0.96 -4.49
C LEU A 214 21.39 2.20 -4.90
N SER A 215 22.70 2.06 -5.16
CA SER A 215 23.54 3.12 -5.69
C SER A 215 24.31 2.63 -6.91
N ILE A 216 24.18 3.35 -8.02
CA ILE A 216 24.82 3.00 -9.29
C ILE A 216 25.71 4.15 -9.75
N PRO A 217 27.01 3.90 -10.06
CA PRO A 217 27.86 4.89 -10.71
C PRO A 217 27.33 5.26 -12.09
N MET A 218 27.24 6.57 -12.37
CA MET A 218 26.79 7.13 -13.64
C MET A 218 27.99 7.57 -14.48
N GLY A 219 28.79 6.63 -14.95
CA GLY A 219 29.96 6.91 -15.78
C GLY A 219 31.27 6.50 -15.15
N GLN A 220 32.39 6.91 -15.79
CA GLN A 220 33.72 6.63 -15.30
C GLN A 220 34.24 7.80 -14.46
N ALA A 221 35.10 7.47 -13.50
CA ALA A 221 35.82 8.50 -12.74
C ALA A 221 36.75 9.30 -13.68
N SER A 222 36.68 10.62 -13.65
CA SER A 222 37.62 11.46 -14.34
C SER A 222 38.74 11.92 -13.37
N GLY A 223 39.94 11.40 -13.52
CA GLY A 223 41.04 11.65 -12.61
C GLY A 223 40.78 11.13 -11.19
N ASN A 224 41.01 11.95 -10.16
CA ASN A 224 40.80 11.61 -8.76
C ASN A 224 39.35 11.82 -8.27
N ALA A 225 38.45 12.29 -9.11
CA ALA A 225 37.06 12.54 -8.74
C ALA A 225 36.24 11.23 -8.79
N LYS A 226 35.45 10.98 -7.73
CA LYS A 226 34.50 9.88 -7.73
C LYS A 226 33.42 10.12 -8.81
N PRO A 227 33.03 9.09 -9.55
CA PRO A 227 31.94 9.23 -10.54
C PRO A 227 30.66 9.68 -9.86
N PRO A 228 29.79 10.43 -10.55
CA PRO A 228 28.47 10.75 -10.07
C PRO A 228 27.69 9.47 -9.74
N LEU A 229 26.89 9.49 -8.68
CA LEU A 229 26.09 8.36 -8.24
C LEU A 229 24.60 8.61 -8.48
N LEU A 230 23.90 7.61 -9.02
CA LEU A 230 22.45 7.52 -8.97
C LEU A 230 22.07 6.67 -7.75
N ALA A 231 21.54 7.31 -6.72
CA ALA A 231 20.98 6.63 -5.56
C ALA A 231 19.47 6.48 -5.75
N VAL A 232 19.00 5.24 -5.82
CA VAL A 232 17.56 4.94 -5.99
C VAL A 232 17.03 4.35 -4.69
N GLY A 233 15.94 4.91 -4.19
CA GLY A 233 15.36 4.43 -2.95
C GLY A 233 14.18 5.27 -2.49
N ARG A 234 13.61 4.92 -1.36
CA ARG A 234 12.64 5.74 -0.66
C ARG A 234 13.33 6.86 0.10
N SER A 235 12.72 8.04 0.10
CA SER A 235 13.08 9.06 1.08
C SER A 235 12.50 8.66 2.44
N PRO A 236 13.31 8.61 3.50
CA PRO A 236 12.84 8.24 4.83
C PRO A 236 11.78 9.20 5.42
N ASN A 237 11.68 10.41 4.86
CA ASN A 237 10.78 11.46 5.37
C ASN A 237 9.47 11.59 4.58
N GLN A 238 9.10 10.63 3.75
CA GLN A 238 7.91 10.78 2.92
C GLN A 238 6.72 9.96 3.44
N SER A 239 6.18 10.38 4.56
CA SER A 239 4.77 10.28 4.88
C SER A 239 3.93 11.34 4.13
N GLN A 240 4.39 11.88 3.00
CA GLN A 240 3.66 12.92 2.30
C GLN A 240 2.49 12.39 1.49
N PRO A 241 1.35 13.14 1.54
CA PRO A 241 0.13 12.77 0.84
C PRO A 241 0.29 12.76 -0.67
N PHE A 242 -0.55 12.06 -1.29
CA PHE A 242 -0.65 11.57 -2.65
C PHE A 242 -0.74 12.64 -3.77
N LYS A 243 -0.33 13.88 -3.62
CA LYS A 243 -0.19 14.79 -4.76
C LYS A 243 0.90 14.27 -5.70
N GLY A 244 0.49 13.70 -6.82
CA GLY A 244 1.40 13.14 -7.81
C GLY A 244 2.10 11.86 -7.34
N ALA A 245 1.41 11.01 -6.65
CA ALA A 245 1.88 9.79 -6.00
C ALA A 245 2.70 8.85 -6.87
N PHE A 246 2.55 8.94 -8.16
CA PHE A 246 3.19 8.06 -9.12
C PHE A 246 4.37 8.71 -9.84
N ALA A 247 4.59 9.99 -9.64
CA ALA A 247 5.73 10.67 -10.24
C ALA A 247 6.99 10.40 -9.40
N PRO A 248 8.03 9.80 -9.97
CA PRO A 248 9.32 9.72 -9.31
C PRO A 248 9.88 11.13 -9.09
N ARG A 249 10.67 11.31 -8.04
CA ARG A 249 11.30 12.59 -7.71
C ARG A 249 12.81 12.45 -7.74
N VAL A 250 13.48 13.42 -8.31
CA VAL A 250 14.94 13.52 -8.30
C VAL A 250 15.35 14.70 -7.43
N ILE A 251 16.27 14.43 -6.51
CA ILE A 251 16.90 15.44 -5.66
C ILE A 251 18.40 15.38 -5.93
N LYS A 252 19.00 16.53 -6.25
CA LYS A 252 20.44 16.64 -6.47
C LYS A 252 21.15 17.04 -5.18
N GLU A 253 22.00 16.15 -4.67
CA GLU A 253 22.81 16.36 -3.47
C GLU A 253 24.30 16.25 -3.81
N GLY A 254 24.92 17.36 -4.17
CA GLY A 254 26.32 17.38 -4.61
C GLY A 254 26.55 16.49 -5.84
N ASN A 255 27.33 15.43 -5.68
CA ASN A 255 27.64 14.46 -6.74
C ASN A 255 26.68 13.26 -6.77
N VAL A 256 25.57 13.32 -6.03
CA VAL A 256 24.55 12.27 -5.96
C VAL A 256 23.23 12.77 -6.49
N LEU A 257 22.65 12.05 -7.45
CA LEU A 257 21.26 12.18 -7.85
C LEU A 257 20.44 11.15 -7.07
N ARG A 258 19.59 11.62 -6.17
CA ARG A 258 18.69 10.76 -5.40
C ARG A 258 17.35 10.66 -6.10
N LEU A 259 17.03 9.46 -6.57
CA LEU A 259 15.77 9.12 -7.20
C LEU A 259 14.87 8.40 -6.19
N THR A 260 13.68 8.92 -5.95
CA THR A 260 12.68 8.33 -5.05
C THR A 260 11.37 8.04 -5.78
N HIS A 261 10.54 7.16 -5.24
CA HIS A 261 9.23 6.77 -5.78
C HIS A 261 9.28 6.16 -7.18
N LEU A 262 10.39 5.52 -7.54
CA LEU A 262 10.49 4.82 -8.81
C LEU A 262 9.51 3.65 -8.83
N THR A 263 8.60 3.63 -9.81
CA THR A 263 7.74 2.49 -10.10
C THR A 263 8.48 1.56 -11.04
N MET A 264 8.60 0.29 -10.65
CA MET A 264 9.37 -0.71 -11.38
C MET A 264 8.54 -1.46 -12.41
N SER A 265 7.23 -1.53 -12.18
CA SER A 265 6.31 -2.28 -13.03
C SER A 265 4.92 -1.68 -12.99
N PHE A 266 4.24 -1.72 -14.13
CA PHE A 266 2.81 -1.47 -14.27
C PHE A 266 2.19 -2.70 -14.93
N LEU A 267 1.30 -3.37 -14.26
CA LEU A 267 0.63 -4.56 -14.79
C LEU A 267 -0.13 -4.23 -16.08
N GLY A 268 0.06 -5.06 -17.10
CA GLY A 268 -0.53 -4.83 -18.42
C GLY A 268 0.09 -3.69 -19.23
N ARG A 269 1.12 -3.02 -18.73
CA ARG A 269 1.85 -1.93 -19.42
C ARG A 269 3.36 -2.05 -19.21
N PRO A 270 4.00 -3.10 -19.75
CA PRO A 270 5.38 -3.45 -19.42
C PRO A 270 6.40 -2.34 -19.74
N ALA A 271 6.20 -1.60 -20.83
CA ALA A 271 7.13 -0.55 -21.25
C ALA A 271 6.94 0.79 -20.48
N LEU A 272 5.84 0.96 -19.73
CA LEU A 272 5.50 2.26 -19.14
C LEU A 272 6.51 2.70 -18.08
N ALA A 273 6.94 1.78 -17.20
CA ALA A 273 7.92 2.08 -16.16
C ALA A 273 9.26 2.57 -16.75
N GLN A 274 9.75 1.90 -17.77
CA GLN A 274 10.96 2.29 -18.48
C GLN A 274 10.80 3.65 -19.20
N THR A 275 9.64 3.88 -19.81
CA THR A 275 9.34 5.15 -20.49
C THR A 275 9.34 6.31 -19.50
N ILE A 276 8.72 6.14 -18.33
CA ILE A 276 8.74 7.14 -17.25
C ILE A 276 10.18 7.39 -16.78
N PHE A 277 10.96 6.33 -16.57
CA PHE A 277 12.36 6.48 -16.18
C PHE A 277 13.19 7.23 -17.23
N ARG A 278 13.01 6.93 -18.53
CA ARG A 278 13.70 7.65 -19.64
C ARG A 278 13.35 9.14 -19.65
N SER A 279 12.07 9.50 -19.50
CA SER A 279 11.65 10.91 -19.44
C SER A 279 12.31 11.62 -18.27
N LEU A 280 12.27 11.00 -17.08
CA LEU A 280 12.90 11.52 -15.89
C LEU A 280 14.43 11.68 -16.07
N ALA A 281 15.07 10.69 -16.66
CA ALA A 281 16.51 10.73 -16.92
C ALA A 281 16.89 11.89 -17.86
N LYS A 282 16.08 12.13 -18.87
CA LYS A 282 16.28 13.26 -19.80
C LYS A 282 16.11 14.61 -19.09
N GLU A 283 15.10 14.74 -18.24
CA GLU A 283 14.82 15.97 -17.48
C GLU A 283 15.91 16.31 -16.44
N ASN A 284 16.65 15.31 -15.99
CA ASN A 284 17.66 15.45 -14.92
C ASN A 284 19.09 15.13 -15.37
N ASP A 285 19.36 15.13 -16.68
CA ASP A 285 20.68 14.86 -17.26
C ASP A 285 21.33 13.54 -16.79
N ILE A 286 20.53 12.51 -16.53
CA ILE A 286 21.01 11.18 -16.17
C ILE A 286 21.53 10.49 -17.45
N PRO A 287 22.83 10.16 -17.52
CA PRO A 287 23.40 9.57 -18.72
C PRO A 287 22.95 8.10 -18.91
N ASN A 288 22.88 7.68 -20.15
CA ASN A 288 22.66 6.29 -20.59
C ASN A 288 21.48 5.58 -19.88
N PRO A 289 20.25 6.15 -19.88
CA PRO A 289 19.11 5.57 -19.17
C PRO A 289 18.76 4.15 -19.67
N ASP A 290 19.07 3.83 -20.89
CA ASP A 290 18.81 2.51 -21.48
C ASP A 290 19.71 1.40 -20.92
N ASP A 291 20.94 1.76 -20.51
CA ASP A 291 21.85 0.85 -19.81
C ASP A 291 21.54 0.79 -18.30
N LEU A 292 21.11 1.91 -17.72
CA LEU A 292 20.81 1.98 -16.29
C LEU A 292 19.54 1.21 -15.91
N TRP A 293 18.50 1.32 -16.70
CA TRP A 293 17.22 0.66 -16.39
C TRP A 293 17.32 -0.85 -16.21
N PRO A 294 17.94 -1.61 -17.15
CA PRO A 294 18.13 -3.05 -16.93
C PRO A 294 18.95 -3.37 -15.68
N ARG A 295 19.95 -2.56 -15.35
CA ARG A 295 20.77 -2.74 -14.15
C ARG A 295 19.97 -2.53 -12.87
N ILE A 296 19.14 -1.50 -12.81
CA ILE A 296 18.22 -1.23 -11.70
C ILE A 296 17.28 -2.42 -11.54
N LYS A 297 16.66 -2.87 -12.63
CA LYS A 297 15.71 -3.99 -12.62
C LYS A 297 16.36 -5.29 -12.18
N ALA A 298 17.51 -5.64 -12.74
CA ALA A 298 18.24 -6.85 -12.37
C ALA A 298 18.69 -6.85 -10.89
N TYR A 299 19.15 -5.70 -10.38
CA TYR A 299 19.48 -5.57 -8.97
C TYR A 299 18.27 -5.79 -8.08
N TYR A 300 17.14 -5.14 -8.40
CA TYR A 300 15.92 -5.25 -7.62
C TYR A 300 15.37 -6.68 -7.61
N MET A 301 15.30 -7.31 -8.77
CA MET A 301 14.91 -8.72 -8.90
C MET A 301 15.79 -9.65 -8.05
N ARG A 302 17.11 -9.45 -8.09
CA ARG A 302 18.03 -10.25 -7.27
C ARG A 302 17.74 -10.09 -5.77
N ARG A 303 17.49 -8.88 -5.30
CA ARG A 303 17.17 -8.62 -3.89
C ARG A 303 15.85 -9.26 -3.48
N LEU A 304 14.83 -9.18 -4.34
CA LEU A 304 13.54 -9.86 -4.06
C LEU A 304 13.71 -11.38 -4.01
N PHE A 305 14.45 -11.99 -4.95
CA PHE A 305 14.72 -13.43 -4.92
C PHE A 305 15.51 -13.86 -3.69
N GLN A 306 16.52 -13.10 -3.27
CA GLN A 306 17.25 -13.37 -2.05
C GLN A 306 16.32 -13.34 -0.83
N ALA A 307 15.51 -12.29 -0.69
CA ALA A 307 14.55 -12.17 0.38
C ALA A 307 13.52 -13.32 0.35
N TYR A 308 13.02 -13.70 -0.82
CA TYR A 308 12.11 -14.82 -1.00
C TYR A 308 12.73 -16.15 -0.55
N GLN A 309 13.97 -16.44 -0.94
CA GLN A 309 14.67 -17.63 -0.48
C GLN A 309 14.85 -17.67 1.04
N VAL A 310 15.24 -16.53 1.62
CA VAL A 310 15.43 -16.41 3.07
C VAL A 310 14.11 -16.51 3.83
N SER A 311 12.99 -16.06 3.25
CA SER A 311 11.68 -16.13 3.90
C SER A 311 11.26 -17.57 4.26
N HIS A 312 11.71 -18.58 3.50
CA HIS A 312 11.40 -19.97 3.77
C HIS A 312 12.06 -20.51 5.07
N GLY A 313 13.15 -19.88 5.52
CA GLY A 313 13.83 -20.20 6.77
C GLY A 313 13.27 -19.46 8.00
N VAL A 314 12.24 -18.65 7.86
CA VAL A 314 11.60 -17.95 8.98
C VAL A 314 10.81 -18.97 9.83
N GLU A 315 11.08 -19.02 11.13
CA GLU A 315 10.47 -20.01 12.04
C GLU A 315 8.96 -19.77 12.21
N ASN A 316 8.55 -18.53 12.43
CA ASN A 316 7.13 -18.21 12.58
C ASN A 316 6.37 -18.44 11.26
N ALA A 317 5.46 -19.41 11.28
CA ALA A 317 4.75 -19.86 10.08
C ALA A 317 3.91 -18.73 9.43
N ARG A 318 3.24 -17.91 10.23
CA ARG A 318 2.40 -16.81 9.74
C ARG A 318 3.24 -15.71 9.08
N LEU A 319 4.36 -15.32 9.69
CA LEU A 319 5.29 -14.35 9.10
C LEU A 319 5.91 -14.91 7.82
N ARG A 320 6.34 -16.17 7.83
CA ARG A 320 6.89 -16.86 6.66
C ARG A 320 5.93 -16.83 5.47
N GLU A 321 4.67 -17.23 5.70
CA GLU A 321 3.63 -17.22 4.67
C GLU A 321 3.44 -15.81 4.10
N LYS A 322 3.21 -14.82 4.95
CA LYS A 322 3.01 -13.42 4.50
C LYS A 322 4.21 -12.86 3.75
N LEU A 323 5.44 -13.13 4.18
CA LEU A 323 6.64 -12.70 3.47
C LEU A 323 6.75 -13.39 2.11
N SER A 324 6.56 -14.70 2.06
CA SER A 324 6.64 -15.49 0.83
C SER A 324 5.60 -15.01 -0.18
N ASP A 325 4.36 -14.81 0.23
CA ASP A 325 3.28 -14.34 -0.65
C ASP A 325 3.53 -12.92 -1.16
N ALA A 326 3.96 -12.01 -0.26
CA ALA A 326 4.24 -10.64 -0.63
C ALA A 326 5.40 -10.53 -1.63
N LEU A 327 6.46 -11.31 -1.43
CA LEU A 327 7.63 -11.32 -2.29
C LEU A 327 7.34 -12.01 -3.63
N SER A 328 6.63 -13.15 -3.61
CA SER A 328 6.19 -13.87 -4.81
C SER A 328 5.35 -12.97 -5.70
N LEU A 329 4.36 -12.28 -5.13
CA LEU A 329 3.50 -11.36 -5.85
C LEU A 329 4.27 -10.20 -6.51
N GLN A 330 5.28 -9.65 -5.84
CA GLN A 330 6.14 -8.62 -6.45
C GLN A 330 6.99 -9.18 -7.60
N ILE A 331 7.58 -10.36 -7.40
CA ILE A 331 8.40 -11.04 -8.42
C ILE A 331 7.55 -11.34 -9.65
N GLU A 332 6.37 -11.93 -9.47
CA GLU A 332 5.43 -12.25 -10.54
C GLU A 332 5.03 -11.00 -11.34
N THR A 333 4.65 -9.92 -10.62
CA THR A 333 4.28 -8.66 -11.27
C THR A 333 5.42 -8.05 -12.07
N LEU A 334 6.67 -8.20 -11.62
CA LEU A 334 7.85 -7.75 -12.35
C LEU A 334 8.17 -8.64 -13.56
N ILE A 335 7.89 -9.94 -13.49
CA ILE A 335 8.07 -10.88 -14.59
C ILE A 335 6.98 -10.67 -15.65
N GLU A 336 5.71 -10.57 -15.26
CA GLU A 336 4.58 -10.34 -16.18
C GLU A 336 4.66 -9.00 -16.93
N SER A 337 5.51 -8.08 -16.48
CA SER A 337 5.78 -6.80 -17.15
C SER A 337 6.93 -6.87 -18.17
N HIS A 338 7.23 -8.06 -18.70
CA HIS A 338 8.20 -8.28 -19.80
C HIS A 338 7.53 -8.39 -21.15
#